data_527b91bf32d73a9c192c9160d4332ba2
#
_entry.id   527b91bf32d73a9c192c9160d4332ba2
#
_cell.length_a   1.000
_cell.length_b   1.000
_cell.length_c   1.000
_cell.angle_alpha   90.00
_cell.angle_beta   90.00
_cell.angle_gamma   90.00
#
_symmetry.space_group_name_H-M   'P 1'
#
loop_
_entity.id
_entity.type
_entity.pdbx_description
1 polymer ?
#
loop_
_entity_poly.entity_id
_entity_poly.type
_entity_poly.pdbx_seq_one_letter_code
_entity_poly.pdbx_strand_id
1 'polypeptide(L)' 'MTQSQALTQALVLAIIAPDDDKASKASTLAIQIAQGLTKTQVNRCKAQALKMIGENP' A
#
# COMPACT_ATOMS: atom_id res chain seq x y z
N MET A 1 7.38 -4.53 -12.35
CA MET A 1 7.04 -4.03 -11.00
C MET A 1 7.54 -5.00 -9.94
N THR A 2 8.22 -4.50 -8.92
CA THR A 2 8.66 -5.32 -7.79
C THR A 2 7.52 -5.51 -6.81
N GLN A 3 7.67 -6.51 -5.90
CA GLN A 3 6.69 -6.70 -4.83
C GLN A 3 6.58 -5.46 -3.94
N SER A 4 7.70 -4.80 -3.68
CA SER A 4 7.69 -3.57 -2.87
C SER A 4 6.89 -2.46 -3.56
N GLN A 5 7.06 -2.30 -4.86
CA GLN A 5 6.28 -1.31 -5.63
C GLN A 5 4.80 -1.67 -5.62
N ALA A 6 4.48 -2.95 -5.79
CA ALA A 6 3.09 -3.40 -5.76
C ALA A 6 2.45 -3.15 -4.40
N LEU A 7 3.18 -3.40 -3.32
CA LEU A 7 2.67 -3.14 -1.97
C LEU A 7 2.43 -1.64 -1.76
N THR A 8 3.38 -0.81 -2.17
CA THR A 8 3.24 0.64 -2.05
C THR A 8 1.99 1.13 -2.77
N GLN A 9 1.76 0.66 -4.00
CA GLN A 9 0.58 1.05 -4.76
C GLN A 9 -0.71 0.55 -4.10
N ALA A 10 -0.72 -0.68 -3.60
CA ALA A 10 -1.89 -1.22 -2.92
C ALA A 10 -2.22 -0.41 -1.66
N LEU A 11 -1.21 0.01 -0.92
CA LEU A 11 -1.40 0.85 0.27
C LEU A 11 -1.97 2.22 -0.10
N VAL A 12 -1.44 2.84 -1.15
CA VAL A 12 -1.98 4.12 -1.63
C VAL A 12 -3.45 3.96 -2.00
N LEU A 13 -3.78 2.93 -2.76
CA LEU A 13 -5.16 2.69 -3.17
C LEU A 13 -6.08 2.46 -1.97
N ALA A 14 -5.60 1.75 -0.94
CA ALA A 14 -6.38 1.50 0.26
C ALA A 14 -6.72 2.81 0.99
N ILE A 15 -5.79 3.77 0.98
CA ILE A 15 -5.97 5.04 1.69
C ILE A 15 -6.86 6.00 0.91
N ILE A 16 -6.71 6.06 -0.41
CA ILE A 16 -7.45 7.02 -1.24
C ILE A 16 -8.72 6.45 -1.85
N ALA A 17 -9.05 5.19 -1.58
CA ALA A 17 -10.22 4.55 -2.15
C ALA A 17 -11.50 5.34 -1.84
N PRO A 18 -12.42 5.47 -2.81
CA PRO A 18 -13.60 6.30 -2.62
C PRO A 18 -14.67 5.69 -1.73
N ASP A 19 -14.61 4.38 -1.48
CA ASP A 19 -15.59 3.68 -0.64
C ASP A 19 -14.92 2.53 0.13
N ASP A 20 -15.65 2.01 1.13
CA ASP A 20 -15.13 0.99 2.02
C ASP A 20 -14.88 -0.33 1.29
N ASP A 21 -15.68 -0.66 0.29
CA ASP A 21 -15.52 -1.91 -0.45
C ASP A 21 -14.18 -1.92 -1.20
N LYS A 22 -13.87 -0.85 -1.90
CA LYS A 22 -12.61 -0.73 -2.64
C LYS A 22 -11.43 -0.64 -1.69
N ALA A 23 -11.58 0.10 -0.59
CA ALA A 23 -10.52 0.18 0.43
C ALA A 23 -10.24 -1.20 1.01
N SER A 24 -11.27 -1.98 1.31
CA SER A 24 -11.14 -3.32 1.85
C SER A 24 -10.42 -4.26 0.87
N LYS A 25 -10.78 -4.20 -0.40
CA LYS A 25 -10.13 -5.01 -1.43
C LYS A 25 -8.66 -4.66 -1.58
N ALA A 26 -8.33 -3.37 -1.61
CA ALA A 26 -6.94 -2.92 -1.70
C ALA A 26 -6.16 -3.32 -0.45
N SER A 27 -6.75 -3.23 0.73
CA SER A 27 -6.12 -3.63 1.99
C SER A 27 -5.83 -5.14 2.00
N THR A 28 -6.77 -5.95 1.53
CA THR A 28 -6.58 -7.40 1.43
C THR A 28 -5.43 -7.72 0.49
N LEU A 29 -5.36 -7.05 -0.66
CA LEU A 29 -4.28 -7.23 -1.61
C LEU A 29 -2.94 -6.84 -0.98
N ALA A 30 -2.90 -5.72 -0.26
CA ALA A 30 -1.69 -5.27 0.41
C ALA A 30 -1.20 -6.30 1.43
N ILE A 31 -2.10 -6.88 2.20
CA ILE A 31 -1.76 -7.92 3.19
C ILE A 31 -1.16 -9.14 2.48
N GLN A 32 -1.74 -9.57 1.38
CA GLN A 32 -1.24 -10.71 0.62
C GLN A 32 0.17 -10.45 0.09
N ILE A 33 0.40 -9.26 -0.46
CA ILE A 33 1.72 -8.89 -0.97
C ILE A 33 2.74 -8.82 0.18
N ALA A 34 2.32 -8.25 1.31
CA ALA A 34 3.19 -8.06 2.46
C ALA A 34 3.69 -9.39 3.04
N GLN A 35 2.94 -10.48 2.88
CA GLN A 35 3.36 -11.80 3.36
C GLN A 35 4.65 -12.27 2.69
N GLY A 36 4.94 -11.80 1.49
CA GLY A 36 6.17 -12.13 0.78
C GLY A 36 7.34 -11.20 1.06
N LEU A 37 7.16 -10.22 1.94
CA LEU A 37 8.16 -9.20 2.24
C LEU A 37 8.57 -9.23 3.71
N THR A 38 9.77 -8.71 4.00
CA THR A 38 10.21 -8.57 5.39
C THR A 38 9.48 -7.42 6.06
N LYS A 39 9.50 -7.41 7.40
CA LYS A 39 8.89 -6.32 8.17
C LYS A 39 9.50 -4.98 7.81
N THR A 40 10.82 -4.93 7.61
CA THR A 40 11.51 -3.70 7.21
C THR A 40 11.02 -3.22 5.86
N GLN A 41 10.86 -4.13 4.90
CA GLN A 41 10.36 -3.78 3.57
C GLN A 41 8.92 -3.27 3.63
N VAL A 42 8.08 -3.91 4.43
CA VAL A 42 6.69 -3.48 4.61
C VAL A 42 6.64 -2.07 5.22
N ASN A 43 7.45 -1.81 6.23
CA ASN A 43 7.51 -0.50 6.87
C ASN A 43 7.97 0.59 5.89
N ARG A 44 8.94 0.27 5.02
CA ARG A 44 9.39 1.19 3.98
C ARG A 44 8.27 1.49 2.97
N CYS A 45 7.51 0.47 2.60
CA CYS A 45 6.39 0.66 1.67
C CYS A 45 5.30 1.54 2.29
N LYS A 46 5.01 1.36 3.58
CA LYS A 46 4.06 2.22 4.29
C LYS A 46 4.52 3.67 4.30
N ALA A 47 5.79 3.90 4.63
CA ALA A 47 6.35 5.24 4.65
C ALA A 47 6.30 5.87 3.26
N GLN A 48 6.64 5.09 2.23
CA GLN A 48 6.61 5.57 0.86
C GLN A 48 5.19 5.93 0.43
N ALA A 49 4.22 5.10 0.77
CA ALA A 49 2.82 5.35 0.41
C ALA A 49 2.32 6.64 1.06
N LEU A 50 2.62 6.83 2.34
CA LEU A 50 2.22 8.04 3.06
C LEU A 50 2.90 9.28 2.48
N LYS A 51 4.17 9.15 2.09
CA LYS A 51 4.90 10.25 1.48
C LYS A 51 4.29 10.62 0.13
N MET A 52 3.95 9.64 -0.68
CA MET A 52 3.33 9.89 -1.99
C MET A 52 2.02 10.64 -1.84
N ILE A 53 1.19 10.26 -0.87
CA ILE A 53 -0.08 10.90 -0.61
C ILE A 53 0.14 12.31 -0.06
N GLY A 54 1.09 12.47 0.86
CA GLY A 54 1.38 13.77 1.47
C GLY A 54 2.01 14.78 0.53
N GLU A 55 2.72 14.32 -0.51
CA GLU A 55 3.34 15.20 -1.51
C GLU A 55 2.36 15.65 -2.58
N ASN A 56 1.20 15.06 -2.61
CA ASN A 56 0.19 15.38 -3.63
C ASN A 56 -0.69 16.50 -3.10
N PRO A 57 -0.54 17.72 -3.61
CA PRO A 57 -1.30 18.87 -3.13
C PRO A 57 -2.77 18.78 -3.49
#